data_4944a2f1033532f627000a4d4610b74c
#
_entry.id   4944a2f1033532f627000a4d4610b74c
#
_cell.length_a   1.000
_cell.length_b   1.000
_cell.length_c   1.000
_cell.angle_alpha   90.00
_cell.angle_beta   90.00
_cell.angle_gamma   90.00
#
_symmetry.space_group_name_H-M   'P 1'
#
loop_
_entity.id
_entity.type
_entity.pdbx_description
1 polymer ?
#
loop_
_entity_poly.entity_id
_entity_poly.type
_entity_poly.pdbx_seq_one_letter_code
_entity_poly.pdbx_strand_id
1 'polypeptide(L)'
;DEGRGFMQTMDICHDEVNEVTRYVHHVLNPSSAAYQRSVARPRFIEGDFYGGKNVDQLYTQVQQNITVSEILGMDASMYFNISRNIYMARGHMAAKVDLIFGSPQRSTFFFVNVAPQWQVFNAGNWERVEDGVRKYVANEGLTTDCYTGVWGVSTLPNVNGEPTELYLAFDENNNGLIPVPRIYFRVVIDRATRNGIVLIGVNNPHASLEEVLEDYVICEDIGHRISWINWAKDDLLKGYSYACSVPDFARVVKDLPEDVHNVYGLLGVDPEPTTTEATTNKSVPPLQLRP
;
A
#
# COMPACT_ATOMS: atom_id res chain seq x y z
N ASP A 1 -25.99 1.61 30.74
CA ASP A 1 -26.81 1.35 29.54
C ASP A 1 -26.66 -0.12 29.17
N GLU A 2 -27.50 -0.96 29.73
CA GLU A 2 -27.60 -2.38 29.41
C GLU A 2 -28.07 -2.49 27.94
N GLY A 3 -27.21 -2.97 27.03
CA GLY A 3 -27.58 -3.37 25.68
C GLY A 3 -26.92 -2.64 24.50
N ARG A 4 -26.04 -1.69 24.69
CA ARG A 4 -25.24 -1.11 23.60
C ARG A 4 -23.93 -1.88 23.47
N GLY A 5 -23.94 -2.98 22.71
CA GLY A 5 -22.72 -3.65 22.28
C GLY A 5 -21.93 -2.77 21.33
N PHE A 6 -20.61 -2.70 21.49
CA PHE A 6 -19.71 -2.16 20.47
C PHE A 6 -19.50 -3.21 19.40
N MET A 7 -19.54 -2.79 18.13
CA MET A 7 -19.13 -3.63 17.01
C MET A 7 -17.75 -3.15 16.55
N GLN A 8 -16.76 -4.02 16.67
CA GLN A 8 -15.43 -3.79 16.15
C GLN A 8 -15.49 -3.77 14.63
N THR A 9 -14.95 -2.73 14.01
CA THR A 9 -14.92 -2.55 12.55
C THR A 9 -13.52 -2.78 11.99
N MET A 10 -12.51 -2.42 12.76
CA MET A 10 -11.08 -2.58 12.42
C MET A 10 -10.23 -2.52 13.70
N ASP A 11 -9.03 -3.07 13.64
CA ASP A 11 -7.97 -2.92 14.63
C ASP A 11 -6.89 -2.02 14.05
N ILE A 12 -6.37 -1.08 14.84
CA ILE A 12 -5.39 -0.10 14.39
C ILE A 12 -4.16 -0.18 15.27
N CYS A 13 -3.00 -0.48 14.66
CA CYS A 13 -1.71 -0.42 15.32
C CYS A 13 -1.07 0.95 15.03
N HIS A 14 -1.24 1.90 15.96
CA HIS A 14 -0.74 3.25 15.85
C HIS A 14 0.47 3.47 16.77
N ASP A 15 1.55 4.00 16.21
CA ASP A 15 2.74 4.45 16.91
C ASP A 15 2.59 5.94 17.25
N GLU A 16 2.25 6.23 18.50
CA GLU A 16 2.02 7.60 18.98
C GLU A 16 3.32 8.42 19.05
N VAL A 17 4.50 7.78 19.12
CA VAL A 17 5.78 8.48 19.20
C VAL A 17 6.16 9.08 17.85
N ASN A 18 5.99 8.31 16.78
CA ASN A 18 6.28 8.74 15.41
C ASN A 18 5.04 9.25 14.68
N GLU A 19 3.87 9.23 15.33
CA GLU A 19 2.57 9.59 14.79
C GLU A 19 2.27 8.89 13.46
N VAL A 20 2.52 7.58 13.42
CA VAL A 20 2.31 6.75 12.23
C VAL A 20 1.52 5.49 12.57
N THR A 21 0.55 5.16 11.74
CA THR A 21 -0.13 3.87 11.82
C THR A 21 0.67 2.84 11.03
N ARG A 22 1.13 1.80 11.72
CA ARG A 22 1.94 0.72 11.15
C ARG A 22 1.09 -0.17 10.25
N TYR A 23 -0.10 -0.57 10.74
CA TYR A 23 -1.09 -1.29 9.95
C TYR A 23 -2.50 -1.13 10.55
N VAL A 24 -3.49 -1.42 9.73
CA VAL A 24 -4.90 -1.57 10.10
C VAL A 24 -5.36 -2.95 9.67
N HIS A 25 -5.96 -3.68 10.60
CA HIS A 25 -6.58 -4.97 10.35
C HIS A 25 -8.09 -4.83 10.21
N HIS A 26 -8.67 -5.45 9.21
CA HIS A 26 -10.11 -5.62 9.04
C HIS A 26 -10.42 -6.89 8.28
N VAL A 27 -11.70 -7.31 8.30
CA VAL A 27 -12.15 -8.54 7.65
C VAL A 27 -12.90 -8.21 6.37
N LEU A 28 -12.53 -8.89 5.28
CA LEU A 28 -13.32 -8.94 4.06
C LEU A 28 -14.04 -10.30 3.97
N ASN A 29 -15.26 -10.26 3.47
CA ASN A 29 -16.08 -11.42 3.19
C ASN A 29 -16.80 -11.25 1.84
N PRO A 30 -17.49 -12.27 1.32
CA PRO A 30 -18.12 -12.18 0.00
C PRO A 30 -19.10 -11.00 -0.15
N SER A 31 -19.73 -10.57 0.96
CA SER A 31 -20.65 -9.44 0.95
C SER A 31 -19.96 -8.08 0.87
N SER A 32 -18.64 -8.02 1.07
CA SER A 32 -17.87 -6.75 1.01
C SER A 32 -17.92 -6.10 -0.39
N ALA A 33 -18.12 -6.89 -1.46
CA ALA A 33 -18.34 -6.35 -2.80
C ALA A 33 -19.71 -5.65 -2.98
N ALA A 34 -20.68 -5.95 -2.10
CA ALA A 34 -22.02 -5.38 -2.10
C ALA A 34 -22.21 -4.26 -1.05
N TYR A 35 -21.18 -3.43 -0.89
CA TYR A 35 -21.20 -2.33 0.08
C TYR A 35 -22.29 -1.30 -0.21
N GLN A 36 -22.77 -0.64 0.84
CA GLN A 36 -23.74 0.46 0.75
C GLN A 36 -23.15 1.61 -0.04
N ARG A 37 -23.76 1.93 -1.17
CA ARG A 37 -23.37 3.06 -2.04
C ARG A 37 -23.91 4.37 -1.49
N SER A 38 -23.41 5.48 -2.00
CA SER A 38 -23.87 6.85 -1.69
C SER A 38 -23.76 7.27 -0.22
N VAL A 39 -22.93 6.59 0.57
CA VAL A 39 -22.58 7.03 1.93
C VAL A 39 -21.68 8.26 1.80
N ALA A 40 -22.15 9.39 2.32
CA ALA A 40 -21.39 10.64 2.29
C ALA A 40 -20.04 10.48 3.02
N ARG A 41 -19.01 11.14 2.49
CA ARG A 41 -17.69 11.22 3.13
C ARG A 41 -17.75 12.30 4.21
N PRO A 42 -17.55 11.97 5.49
CA PRO A 42 -17.44 12.97 6.53
C PRO A 42 -16.07 13.69 6.45
N ARG A 43 -15.88 14.71 7.27
CA ARG A 43 -14.54 15.24 7.54
C ARG A 43 -13.73 14.21 8.31
N PHE A 44 -12.41 14.23 8.15
CA PHE A 44 -11.51 13.43 8.95
C PHE A 44 -11.48 13.91 10.40
N ILE A 45 -11.31 12.99 11.34
CA ILE A 45 -11.26 13.22 12.77
C ILE A 45 -9.85 12.87 13.25
N GLU A 46 -9.24 13.77 14.01
CA GLU A 46 -7.87 13.59 14.50
C GLU A 46 -7.82 12.66 15.72
N GLY A 47 -8.81 12.79 16.62
CA GLY A 47 -8.77 12.15 17.93
C GLY A 47 -7.63 12.72 18.79
N ASP A 48 -7.22 11.96 19.79
CA ASP A 48 -6.17 12.38 20.76
C ASP A 48 -4.79 11.75 20.41
N PHE A 49 -4.59 11.34 19.15
CA PHE A 49 -3.42 10.53 18.71
C PHE A 49 -2.24 11.36 18.18
N TYR A 50 -2.39 12.68 18.03
CA TYR A 50 -1.41 13.53 17.31
C TYR A 50 -0.92 14.71 18.16
N GLY A 51 -0.90 14.57 19.49
CA GLY A 51 -0.36 15.60 20.38
C GLY A 51 -1.03 16.97 20.24
N GLY A 52 -2.31 17.01 19.83
CA GLY A 52 -3.08 18.26 19.63
C GLY A 52 -2.75 19.02 18.34
N LYS A 53 -1.99 18.42 17.42
CA LYS A 53 -1.70 19.01 16.10
C LYS A 53 -2.96 19.07 15.23
N ASN A 54 -3.07 20.11 14.41
CA ASN A 54 -4.08 20.18 13.36
C ASN A 54 -3.60 19.38 12.13
N VAL A 55 -3.85 18.07 12.14
CA VAL A 55 -3.40 17.15 11.08
C VAL A 55 -4.07 17.47 9.76
N ASP A 56 -5.32 17.93 9.77
CA ASP A 56 -6.04 18.33 8.54
C ASP A 56 -5.30 19.45 7.80
N GLN A 57 -4.71 20.41 8.53
CA GLN A 57 -3.90 21.48 7.95
C GLN A 57 -2.60 20.94 7.33
N LEU A 58 -1.94 19.97 7.96
CA LEU A 58 -0.70 19.38 7.44
C LEU A 58 -0.89 18.74 6.05
N TYR A 59 -2.07 18.21 5.79
CA TYR A 59 -2.43 17.64 4.50
C TYR A 59 -2.90 18.67 3.46
N THR A 60 -2.92 19.97 3.76
CA THR A 60 -3.21 20.96 2.73
C THR A 60 -2.04 21.08 1.75
N GLN A 61 -2.33 21.30 0.48
CA GLN A 61 -1.30 21.38 -0.58
C GLN A 61 -0.31 22.51 -0.32
N VAL A 62 -0.76 23.62 0.27
CA VAL A 62 0.10 24.75 0.64
C VAL A 62 1.07 24.33 1.73
N GLN A 63 0.58 23.67 2.79
CA GLN A 63 1.42 23.24 3.92
C GLN A 63 2.44 22.17 3.49
N GLN A 64 2.00 21.21 2.67
CA GLN A 64 2.90 20.18 2.13
C GLN A 64 4.07 20.83 1.37
N ASN A 65 3.79 21.79 0.49
CA ASN A 65 4.86 22.47 -0.26
C ASN A 65 5.83 23.23 0.66
N ILE A 66 5.30 23.93 1.68
CA ILE A 66 6.13 24.62 2.67
C ILE A 66 7.03 23.62 3.40
N THR A 67 6.44 22.59 4.01
CA THR A 67 7.18 21.60 4.82
C THR A 67 8.23 20.86 3.98
N VAL A 68 7.89 20.41 2.77
CA VAL A 68 8.85 19.71 1.89
C VAL A 68 9.94 20.66 1.40
N SER A 69 9.63 21.94 1.13
CA SER A 69 10.67 22.93 0.78
C SER A 69 11.66 23.17 1.92
N GLU A 70 11.19 23.24 3.15
CA GLU A 70 12.03 23.35 4.34
C GLU A 70 12.94 22.13 4.51
N ILE A 71 12.37 20.90 4.36
CA ILE A 71 13.13 19.64 4.43
C ILE A 71 14.24 19.59 3.37
N LEU A 72 13.91 19.95 2.12
CA LEU A 72 14.84 19.82 1.00
C LEU A 72 15.82 21.00 0.89
N GLY A 73 15.60 22.09 1.62
CA GLY A 73 16.39 23.32 1.54
C GLY A 73 16.29 24.02 0.18
N MET A 74 15.18 23.80 -0.54
CA MET A 74 14.90 24.38 -1.87
C MET A 74 13.40 24.46 -2.11
N ASP A 75 12.98 25.24 -3.11
CA ASP A 75 11.57 25.27 -3.54
C ASP A 75 11.12 23.89 -4.05
N ALA A 76 10.21 23.25 -3.33
CA ALA A 76 9.69 21.93 -3.66
C ALA A 76 8.53 21.96 -4.67
N SER A 77 8.14 23.12 -5.20
CA SER A 77 7.00 23.26 -6.13
C SER A 77 7.14 22.38 -7.38
N MET A 78 8.37 22.05 -7.76
CA MET A 78 8.63 21.12 -8.88
C MET A 78 8.12 19.69 -8.64
N TYR A 79 7.99 19.26 -7.38
CA TYR A 79 7.49 17.94 -7.00
C TYR A 79 5.97 17.89 -6.88
N PHE A 80 5.29 19.05 -6.91
CA PHE A 80 3.86 19.14 -6.75
C PHE A 80 3.18 19.65 -8.03
N ASN A 81 2.10 19.01 -8.44
CA ASN A 81 1.29 19.46 -9.59
C ASN A 81 -0.18 19.09 -9.37
N ILE A 82 -0.95 20.05 -8.87
CA ILE A 82 -2.37 19.87 -8.52
C ILE A 82 -3.20 19.44 -9.71
N SER A 83 -2.98 20.04 -10.89
CA SER A 83 -3.73 19.72 -12.09
C SER A 83 -3.48 18.30 -12.62
N ARG A 84 -2.36 17.70 -12.23
CA ARG A 84 -1.99 16.32 -12.55
C ARG A 84 -2.18 15.36 -11.36
N ASN A 85 -2.81 15.81 -10.28
CA ASN A 85 -3.00 15.05 -9.02
C ASN A 85 -1.68 14.61 -8.37
N ILE A 86 -0.60 15.36 -8.53
CA ILE A 86 0.68 15.09 -7.86
C ILE A 86 0.73 15.93 -6.58
N TYR A 87 0.25 15.38 -5.50
CA TYR A 87 0.24 15.91 -4.13
C TYR A 87 -0.06 14.75 -3.17
N MET A 88 0.21 14.91 -1.87
CA MET A 88 -0.06 13.88 -0.87
C MET A 88 -1.51 13.96 -0.40
N ALA A 89 -2.25 12.88 -0.57
CA ALA A 89 -3.61 12.69 -0.08
C ALA A 89 -3.61 11.96 1.28
N ARG A 90 -4.77 11.96 1.93
CA ARG A 90 -5.05 11.11 3.09
C ARG A 90 -5.34 9.71 2.58
N GLY A 91 -4.28 8.90 2.39
CA GLY A 91 -4.39 7.53 1.89
C GLY A 91 -4.98 6.61 2.94
N HIS A 92 -6.16 6.04 2.68
CA HIS A 92 -6.78 5.09 3.59
C HIS A 92 -5.97 3.79 3.67
N MET A 93 -5.89 3.21 4.87
CA MET A 93 -5.41 1.84 5.07
C MET A 93 -6.59 0.86 4.95
N ALA A 94 -7.56 0.88 5.85
CA ALA A 94 -8.83 0.22 5.59
C ALA A 94 -9.66 1.11 4.65
N ALA A 95 -9.88 0.67 3.42
CA ALA A 95 -10.63 1.44 2.44
C ALA A 95 -12.10 1.60 2.88
N LYS A 96 -12.66 2.80 2.64
CA LYS A 96 -14.06 3.07 2.99
C LYS A 96 -15.01 1.98 2.50
N VAL A 97 -14.82 1.52 1.28
CA VAL A 97 -15.72 0.57 0.61
C VAL A 97 -15.40 -0.90 0.90
N ASP A 98 -14.39 -1.19 1.71
CA ASP A 98 -14.16 -2.52 2.28
C ASP A 98 -15.21 -2.84 3.35
N LEU A 99 -15.81 -1.79 3.95
CA LEU A 99 -16.85 -1.92 4.96
C LEU A 99 -18.24 -1.77 4.33
N ILE A 100 -19.14 -2.71 4.67
CA ILE A 100 -20.42 -2.89 3.95
C ILE A 100 -21.40 -1.76 4.25
N PHE A 101 -21.57 -1.39 5.53
CA PHE A 101 -22.61 -0.47 5.96
C PHE A 101 -22.09 0.96 6.19
N GLY A 102 -22.99 1.93 6.13
CA GLY A 102 -22.64 3.35 6.21
C GLY A 102 -21.97 3.76 7.52
N SER A 103 -22.33 3.20 8.68
CA SER A 103 -21.69 3.54 9.96
C SER A 103 -20.23 3.05 9.99
N PRO A 104 -19.91 1.76 9.73
CA PRO A 104 -18.54 1.32 9.56
C PRO A 104 -17.76 2.09 8.48
N GLN A 105 -18.37 2.41 7.33
CA GLN A 105 -17.70 3.22 6.31
C GLN A 105 -17.27 4.60 6.83
N ARG A 106 -18.06 5.24 7.68
CA ARG A 106 -17.70 6.53 8.30
C ARG A 106 -16.58 6.40 9.31
N SER A 107 -16.43 5.26 9.99
CA SER A 107 -15.33 5.05 10.94
C SER A 107 -13.96 4.98 10.28
N THR A 108 -13.88 4.83 8.95
CA THR A 108 -12.61 4.90 8.23
C THR A 108 -12.04 6.33 8.11
N PHE A 109 -12.82 7.38 8.46
CA PHE A 109 -12.42 8.77 8.38
C PHE A 109 -11.82 9.31 9.68
N PHE A 110 -10.97 8.52 10.32
CA PHE A 110 -10.06 8.95 11.37
C PHE A 110 -8.64 9.03 10.79
N PHE A 111 -7.85 10.02 11.23
CA PHE A 111 -6.47 10.16 10.74
C PHE A 111 -5.59 8.94 11.10
N VAL A 112 -5.89 8.22 12.17
CA VAL A 112 -5.23 6.94 12.50
C VAL A 112 -5.51 5.81 11.49
N ASN A 113 -6.43 6.00 10.55
CA ASN A 113 -6.65 5.07 9.43
C ASN A 113 -6.04 5.57 8.11
N VAL A 114 -5.20 6.59 8.12
CA VAL A 114 -4.57 7.12 6.91
C VAL A 114 -3.08 7.36 7.10
N ALA A 115 -2.35 7.40 6.00
CA ALA A 115 -0.99 7.90 5.92
C ALA A 115 -0.82 8.81 4.68
N PRO A 116 0.26 9.61 4.60
CA PRO A 116 0.53 10.42 3.42
C PRO A 116 0.73 9.53 2.19
N GLN A 117 -0.11 9.72 1.18
CA GLN A 117 -0.08 8.93 -0.05
C GLN A 117 -0.16 9.83 -1.26
N TRP A 118 0.77 9.69 -2.20
CA TRP A 118 0.70 10.46 -3.44
C TRP A 118 -0.60 10.14 -4.19
N GLN A 119 -1.38 11.18 -4.53
CA GLN A 119 -2.73 11.02 -5.08
C GLN A 119 -2.75 10.25 -6.40
N VAL A 120 -1.73 10.40 -7.24
CA VAL A 120 -1.60 9.63 -8.49
C VAL A 120 -1.45 8.12 -8.25
N PHE A 121 -0.80 7.72 -7.16
CA PHE A 121 -0.73 6.34 -6.71
C PHE A 121 -2.04 5.90 -6.02
N ASN A 122 -2.58 6.72 -5.12
CA ASN A 122 -3.84 6.45 -4.41
C ASN A 122 -5.00 6.18 -5.36
N ALA A 123 -5.19 7.04 -6.38
CA ALA A 123 -6.20 6.87 -7.44
C ALA A 123 -5.69 6.05 -8.64
N GLY A 124 -4.49 5.50 -8.55
CA GLY A 124 -3.83 4.69 -9.56
C GLY A 124 -3.88 3.20 -9.24
N ASN A 125 -2.72 2.60 -9.10
CA ASN A 125 -2.62 1.16 -8.84
C ASN A 125 -3.18 0.76 -7.47
N TRP A 126 -3.14 1.66 -6.45
CA TRP A 126 -3.66 1.31 -5.12
C TRP A 126 -5.17 1.09 -5.14
N GLU A 127 -5.94 1.95 -5.81
CA GLU A 127 -7.38 1.72 -6.03
C GLU A 127 -7.65 0.39 -6.73
N ARG A 128 -6.79 0.00 -7.68
CA ARG A 128 -6.90 -1.29 -8.40
C ARG A 128 -6.64 -2.49 -7.49
N VAL A 129 -5.67 -2.37 -6.58
CA VAL A 129 -5.40 -3.37 -5.56
C VAL A 129 -6.62 -3.55 -4.64
N GLU A 130 -7.17 -2.45 -4.11
CA GLU A 130 -8.34 -2.49 -3.23
C GLU A 130 -9.56 -3.12 -3.91
N ASP A 131 -9.87 -2.68 -5.14
CA ASP A 131 -11.00 -3.21 -5.91
C ASP A 131 -10.80 -4.67 -6.31
N GLY A 132 -9.58 -5.03 -6.73
CA GLY A 132 -9.21 -6.39 -7.10
C GLY A 132 -9.37 -7.35 -5.93
N VAL A 133 -8.86 -7.00 -4.74
CA VAL A 133 -8.99 -7.84 -3.53
C VAL A 133 -10.47 -8.05 -3.17
N ARG A 134 -11.30 -7.00 -3.13
CA ARG A 134 -12.73 -7.14 -2.84
C ARG A 134 -13.43 -8.08 -3.82
N LYS A 135 -13.16 -7.91 -5.12
CA LYS A 135 -13.75 -8.75 -6.16
C LYS A 135 -13.29 -10.20 -6.07
N TYR A 136 -11.99 -10.40 -5.84
CA TYR A 136 -11.43 -11.74 -5.68
C TYR A 136 -12.05 -12.46 -4.48
N VAL A 137 -12.10 -11.83 -3.31
CA VAL A 137 -12.72 -12.38 -2.11
C VAL A 137 -14.21 -12.74 -2.34
N ALA A 138 -14.94 -11.87 -3.06
CA ALA A 138 -16.36 -12.13 -3.37
C ALA A 138 -16.55 -13.27 -4.37
N ASN A 139 -15.75 -13.31 -5.42
CA ASN A 139 -15.86 -14.33 -6.49
C ASN A 139 -15.48 -15.72 -6.00
N GLU A 140 -14.45 -15.80 -5.14
CA GLU A 140 -13.98 -17.07 -4.58
C GLU A 140 -14.75 -17.48 -3.30
N GLY A 141 -15.67 -16.64 -2.81
CA GLY A 141 -16.46 -16.92 -1.62
C GLY A 141 -15.66 -16.95 -0.31
N LEU A 142 -14.56 -16.21 -0.24
CA LEU A 142 -13.60 -16.26 0.88
C LEU A 142 -14.02 -15.35 2.04
N THR A 143 -13.52 -15.69 3.22
CA THR A 143 -13.46 -14.76 4.35
C THR A 143 -11.99 -14.56 4.71
N THR A 144 -11.50 -13.33 4.57
CA THR A 144 -10.08 -13.01 4.69
C THR A 144 -9.80 -12.00 5.78
N ASP A 145 -8.65 -12.16 6.43
CA ASP A 145 -8.02 -11.11 7.23
C ASP A 145 -7.18 -10.22 6.30
N CYS A 146 -7.43 -8.92 6.33
CA CYS A 146 -6.69 -7.93 5.58
C CYS A 146 -5.91 -7.04 6.55
N TYR A 147 -4.58 -7.01 6.40
CA TYR A 147 -3.70 -6.09 7.10
C TYR A 147 -3.14 -5.10 6.07
N THR A 148 -3.60 -3.87 6.12
CA THR A 148 -3.10 -2.80 5.25
C THR A 148 -2.24 -1.87 6.07
N GLY A 149 -1.04 -1.59 5.61
CA GLY A 149 -0.10 -0.76 6.35
C GLY A 149 0.91 -0.07 5.45
N VAL A 150 1.88 0.54 6.11
CA VAL A 150 2.95 1.31 5.48
C VAL A 150 4.31 0.89 6.04
N TRP A 151 5.37 1.09 5.25
CA TRP A 151 6.72 0.78 5.69
C TRP A 151 7.74 1.72 5.05
N GLY A 152 8.81 2.04 5.83
CA GLY A 152 9.89 2.92 5.46
C GLY A 152 9.47 4.38 5.31
N VAL A 153 10.43 5.25 5.05
CA VAL A 153 10.21 6.67 4.78
C VAL A 153 10.67 6.99 3.36
N SER A 154 9.81 7.62 2.58
CA SER A 154 10.10 8.05 1.21
C SER A 154 11.07 9.23 1.20
N THR A 155 11.91 9.30 0.19
CA THR A 155 12.90 10.36 0.02
C THR A 155 12.68 11.15 -1.26
N LEU A 156 13.13 12.41 -1.25
CA LEU A 156 13.36 13.23 -2.45
C LEU A 156 14.77 13.83 -2.38
N PRO A 157 15.39 14.14 -3.52
CA PRO A 157 16.68 14.83 -3.54
C PRO A 157 16.58 16.23 -2.92
N ASN A 158 17.47 16.56 -1.97
CA ASN A 158 17.61 17.90 -1.41
C ASN A 158 18.40 18.83 -2.35
N VAL A 159 18.65 20.06 -1.92
CA VAL A 159 19.41 21.07 -2.70
C VAL A 159 20.79 20.60 -3.14
N ASN A 160 21.38 19.62 -2.45
CA ASN A 160 22.68 19.03 -2.79
C ASN A 160 22.56 17.75 -3.65
N GLY A 161 21.31 17.30 -3.98
CA GLY A 161 21.04 16.07 -4.69
C GLY A 161 21.06 14.81 -3.80
N GLU A 162 21.09 14.96 -2.47
CA GLU A 162 21.13 13.85 -1.52
C GLU A 162 19.68 13.38 -1.17
N PRO A 163 19.42 12.05 -1.11
CA PRO A 163 18.10 11.54 -0.71
C PRO A 163 17.78 11.99 0.72
N THR A 164 16.68 12.68 0.89
CA THR A 164 16.25 13.26 2.17
C THR A 164 14.83 12.79 2.51
N GLU A 165 14.65 12.24 3.71
CA GLU A 165 13.38 11.68 4.18
C GLU A 165 12.29 12.75 4.34
N LEU A 166 11.06 12.37 4.01
CA LEU A 166 9.90 13.25 3.99
C LEU A 166 8.97 13.00 5.18
N TYR A 167 8.56 14.08 5.83
CA TYR A 167 7.63 14.10 6.95
C TYR A 167 6.63 15.25 6.78
N LEU A 168 5.43 15.12 7.37
CA LEU A 168 4.46 16.22 7.37
C LEU A 168 4.59 17.14 8.59
N ALA A 169 5.27 16.71 9.64
CA ALA A 169 5.49 17.49 10.87
C ALA A 169 6.83 17.14 11.53
N PHE A 170 7.17 17.93 12.53
CA PHE A 170 8.35 17.72 13.39
C PHE A 170 7.99 18.01 14.84
N ASP A 171 8.68 17.34 15.76
CA ASP A 171 8.60 17.62 17.18
C ASP A 171 9.53 18.81 17.59
N GLU A 172 9.54 19.13 18.88
CA GLU A 172 10.36 20.23 19.44
C GLU A 172 11.88 19.97 19.30
N ASN A 173 12.28 18.71 19.13
CA ASN A 173 13.68 18.31 18.94
C ASN A 173 14.05 18.13 17.46
N ASN A 174 13.16 18.53 16.56
CA ASN A 174 13.31 18.37 15.11
C ASN A 174 13.33 16.92 14.65
N ASN A 175 12.70 16.00 15.39
CA ASN A 175 12.45 14.65 14.91
C ASN A 175 11.23 14.63 13.98
N GLY A 176 11.33 13.91 12.86
CA GLY A 176 10.24 13.82 11.90
C GLY A 176 9.03 13.04 12.43
N LEU A 177 7.84 13.60 12.24
CA LEU A 177 6.55 13.02 12.60
C LEU A 177 5.67 12.90 11.36
N ILE A 178 4.74 11.95 11.37
CA ILE A 178 3.85 11.65 10.24
C ILE A 178 4.69 11.42 8.96
N PRO A 179 5.51 10.36 8.93
CA PRO A 179 6.38 10.07 7.80
C PRO A 179 5.58 9.84 6.53
N VAL A 180 6.12 10.28 5.39
CA VAL A 180 5.63 9.89 4.07
C VAL A 180 6.15 8.48 3.80
N PRO A 181 5.31 7.45 3.78
CA PRO A 181 5.81 6.08 3.70
C PRO A 181 6.44 5.79 2.33
N ARG A 182 7.45 4.92 2.33
CA ARG A 182 8.11 4.42 1.13
C ARG A 182 7.18 3.53 0.31
N ILE A 183 6.50 2.61 0.99
CA ILE A 183 5.54 1.70 0.37
C ILE A 183 4.24 1.62 1.19
N TYR A 184 3.17 1.30 0.50
CA TYR A 184 1.94 0.75 1.05
C TYR A 184 1.92 -0.75 0.79
N PHE A 185 1.43 -1.53 1.75
CA PHE A 185 1.23 -2.96 1.60
C PHE A 185 -0.15 -3.40 2.05
N ARG A 186 -0.65 -4.47 1.47
CA ARG A 186 -1.87 -5.17 1.90
C ARG A 186 -1.60 -6.67 1.95
N VAL A 187 -1.57 -7.22 3.16
CA VAL A 187 -1.55 -8.66 3.40
C VAL A 187 -2.98 -9.15 3.37
N VAL A 188 -3.27 -10.18 2.58
CA VAL A 188 -4.57 -10.83 2.50
C VAL A 188 -4.40 -12.30 2.84
N ILE A 189 -5.11 -12.78 3.87
CA ILE A 189 -5.00 -14.15 4.36
C ILE A 189 -6.38 -14.78 4.38
N ASP A 190 -6.58 -15.87 3.65
CA ASP A 190 -7.81 -16.66 3.76
C ASP A 190 -7.87 -17.39 5.09
N ARG A 191 -8.95 -17.17 5.84
CA ARG A 191 -9.13 -17.74 7.18
C ARG A 191 -9.23 -19.27 7.17
N ALA A 192 -9.78 -19.84 6.11
CA ALA A 192 -10.04 -21.27 6.03
C ALA A 192 -8.76 -22.07 5.72
N THR A 193 -7.97 -21.61 4.75
CA THR A 193 -6.77 -22.32 4.28
C THR A 193 -5.48 -21.79 4.87
N ARG A 194 -5.50 -20.59 5.43
CA ARG A 194 -4.31 -19.84 5.84
C ARG A 194 -3.34 -19.58 4.69
N ASN A 195 -3.82 -19.61 3.44
CA ASN A 195 -3.04 -19.11 2.32
C ASN A 195 -3.08 -17.58 2.29
N GLY A 196 -1.97 -16.96 1.91
CA GLY A 196 -1.86 -15.51 1.94
C GLY A 196 -1.03 -14.95 0.78
N ILE A 197 -1.21 -13.66 0.55
CA ILE A 197 -0.47 -12.86 -0.44
C ILE A 197 -0.22 -11.47 0.13
N VAL A 198 0.88 -10.85 -0.25
CA VAL A 198 1.14 -9.44 0.00
C VAL A 198 1.15 -8.69 -1.31
N LEU A 199 0.33 -7.64 -1.38
CA LEU A 199 0.25 -6.71 -2.50
C LEU A 199 0.91 -5.40 -2.05
N ILE A 200 1.85 -4.89 -2.85
CA ILE A 200 2.69 -3.77 -2.45
C ILE A 200 2.65 -2.71 -3.56
N GLY A 201 2.61 -1.44 -3.15
CA GLY A 201 2.71 -0.30 -4.06
C GLY A 201 3.71 0.73 -3.57
N VAL A 202 4.52 1.22 -4.48
CA VAL A 202 5.54 2.25 -4.25
C VAL A 202 4.87 3.61 -4.16
N ASN A 203 5.10 4.30 -3.06
CA ASN A 203 4.53 5.61 -2.78
C ASN A 203 5.53 6.73 -3.08
N ASN A 204 6.09 6.73 -4.29
CA ASN A 204 6.97 7.80 -4.79
C ASN A 204 6.87 7.91 -6.32
N PRO A 205 6.07 8.86 -6.86
CA PRO A 205 5.92 9.04 -8.30
C PRO A 205 7.13 9.70 -8.97
N HIS A 206 8.15 10.10 -8.20
CA HIS A 206 9.36 10.77 -8.67
C HIS A 206 10.56 9.83 -8.76
N ALA A 207 10.45 8.61 -8.19
CA ALA A 207 11.52 7.63 -8.24
C ALA A 207 11.69 7.09 -9.67
N SER A 208 12.94 6.91 -10.09
CA SER A 208 13.29 6.20 -11.32
C SER A 208 13.03 4.69 -11.16
N LEU A 209 12.97 3.96 -12.27
CA LEU A 209 12.83 2.50 -12.22
C LEU A 209 14.02 1.84 -11.52
N GLU A 210 15.23 2.37 -11.68
CA GLU A 210 16.44 1.88 -11.05
C GLU A 210 16.34 2.01 -9.53
N GLU A 211 15.98 3.19 -9.02
CA GLU A 211 15.73 3.43 -7.60
C GLU A 211 14.60 2.53 -7.05
N VAL A 212 13.52 2.35 -7.82
CA VAL A 212 12.42 1.47 -7.40
C VAL A 212 12.90 0.04 -7.22
N LEU A 213 13.65 -0.49 -8.16
CA LEU A 213 14.14 -1.88 -8.12
C LEU A 213 15.21 -2.10 -7.04
N GLU A 214 16.02 -1.08 -6.74
CA GLU A 214 17.08 -1.15 -5.75
C GLU A 214 16.57 -0.92 -4.32
N ASP A 215 15.72 0.10 -4.11
CA ASP A 215 15.38 0.60 -2.78
C ASP A 215 13.95 0.25 -2.31
N TYR A 216 13.02 0.00 -3.24
CA TYR A 216 11.59 -0.16 -2.91
C TYR A 216 11.08 -1.59 -3.09
N VAL A 217 11.73 -2.42 -3.92
CA VAL A 217 11.38 -3.84 -4.06
C VAL A 217 12.10 -4.64 -2.96
N ILE A 218 11.36 -4.99 -1.90
CA ILE A 218 11.92 -5.56 -0.66
C ILE A 218 11.76 -7.08 -0.53
N CYS A 219 11.17 -7.74 -1.52
CA CYS A 219 10.93 -9.18 -1.56
C CYS A 219 10.80 -9.67 -3.00
N GLU A 220 10.87 -10.98 -3.23
CA GLU A 220 10.73 -11.55 -4.57
C GLU A 220 9.37 -11.22 -5.20
N ASP A 221 9.39 -10.53 -6.36
CA ASP A 221 8.17 -10.13 -7.06
C ASP A 221 7.53 -11.29 -7.81
N ILE A 222 6.40 -11.76 -7.31
CA ILE A 222 5.52 -12.74 -7.95
C ILE A 222 4.27 -12.09 -8.58
N GLY A 223 4.24 -10.77 -8.72
CA GLY A 223 3.10 -10.01 -9.24
C GLY A 223 2.70 -10.36 -10.67
N HIS A 224 3.64 -10.90 -11.47
CA HIS A 224 3.37 -11.43 -12.81
C HIS A 224 2.42 -12.64 -12.81
N ARG A 225 2.24 -13.29 -11.65
CA ARG A 225 1.35 -14.44 -11.44
C ARG A 225 -0.01 -14.04 -10.86
N ILE A 226 -0.30 -12.74 -10.74
CA ILE A 226 -1.59 -12.21 -10.24
C ILE A 226 -2.43 -11.75 -11.42
N SER A 227 -3.39 -12.58 -11.86
CA SER A 227 -4.26 -12.30 -13.01
C SER A 227 -5.57 -11.58 -12.65
N TRP A 228 -5.97 -11.57 -11.39
CA TRP A 228 -7.26 -11.04 -10.92
C TRP A 228 -7.23 -9.55 -10.56
N ILE A 229 -6.06 -8.88 -10.57
CA ILE A 229 -5.96 -7.43 -10.40
C ILE A 229 -5.73 -6.77 -11.77
N ASN A 230 -6.60 -5.84 -12.14
CA ASN A 230 -6.43 -5.03 -13.35
C ASN A 230 -5.58 -3.79 -13.03
N TRP A 231 -4.31 -3.97 -12.76
CA TRP A 231 -3.34 -2.92 -12.47
C TRP A 231 -2.35 -2.70 -13.62
N ALA A 232 -1.77 -1.51 -13.69
CA ALA A 232 -0.62 -1.21 -14.53
C ALA A 232 0.64 -1.27 -13.65
N LYS A 233 1.03 -2.49 -13.22
CA LYS A 233 2.00 -2.71 -12.15
C LYS A 233 3.34 -2.01 -12.35
N ASP A 234 3.79 -1.82 -13.60
CA ASP A 234 5.07 -1.22 -13.94
C ASP A 234 4.96 0.31 -14.18
N ASP A 235 3.78 0.93 -13.98
CA ASP A 235 3.58 2.37 -14.15
C ASP A 235 4.09 3.14 -12.91
N LEU A 236 5.26 3.77 -13.03
CA LEU A 236 5.91 4.51 -11.94
C LEU A 236 5.04 5.66 -11.43
N LEU A 237 4.36 6.38 -12.32
CA LEU A 237 3.53 7.53 -11.93
C LEU A 237 2.30 7.08 -11.13
N LYS A 238 1.69 5.96 -11.51
CA LYS A 238 0.54 5.37 -10.80
C LYS A 238 0.93 4.53 -9.59
N GLY A 239 2.22 4.51 -9.26
CA GLY A 239 2.82 3.70 -8.21
C GLY A 239 3.17 2.30 -8.70
N TYR A 240 4.46 2.07 -8.99
CA TYR A 240 4.96 0.74 -9.27
C TYR A 240 4.43 -0.24 -8.24
N SER A 241 3.90 -1.37 -8.68
CA SER A 241 3.23 -2.32 -7.80
C SER A 241 3.69 -3.74 -8.07
N TYR A 242 3.81 -4.53 -7.01
CA TYR A 242 4.30 -5.89 -7.07
C TYR A 242 3.65 -6.75 -5.97
N ALA A 243 3.89 -8.05 -5.97
CA ALA A 243 3.36 -8.97 -4.99
C ALA A 243 4.43 -9.91 -4.47
N CYS A 244 4.33 -10.28 -3.19
CA CYS A 244 5.25 -11.23 -2.56
C CYS A 244 4.52 -12.31 -1.78
N SER A 245 5.22 -13.41 -1.46
CA SER A 245 4.77 -14.31 -0.43
C SER A 245 4.79 -13.61 0.94
N VAL A 246 3.87 -13.98 1.83
CA VAL A 246 3.82 -13.42 3.18
C VAL A 246 5.12 -13.71 3.96
N PRO A 247 5.67 -14.95 3.94
CA PRO A 247 6.92 -15.23 4.64
C PRO A 247 8.11 -14.42 4.13
N ASP A 248 8.19 -14.13 2.82
CA ASP A 248 9.28 -13.34 2.26
C ASP A 248 9.21 -11.87 2.70
N PHE A 249 8.02 -11.28 2.59
CA PHE A 249 7.73 -9.93 3.06
C PHE A 249 8.03 -9.74 4.56
N ALA A 250 7.61 -10.69 5.40
CA ALA A 250 7.80 -10.66 6.85
C ALA A 250 9.29 -10.77 7.28
N ARG A 251 10.19 -11.16 6.37
CA ARG A 251 11.64 -11.08 6.65
C ARG A 251 12.14 -9.65 6.74
N VAL A 252 11.52 -8.71 6.05
CA VAL A 252 11.90 -7.30 6.03
C VAL A 252 11.00 -6.48 6.97
N VAL A 253 9.68 -6.61 6.85
CA VAL A 253 8.70 -5.88 7.66
C VAL A 253 8.43 -6.66 8.94
N LYS A 254 8.98 -6.18 10.07
CA LYS A 254 8.95 -6.88 11.36
C LYS A 254 7.78 -6.50 12.25
N ASP A 255 7.16 -5.35 12.01
CA ASP A 255 6.08 -4.79 12.84
C ASP A 255 4.70 -5.41 12.51
N LEU A 256 4.69 -6.65 12.01
CA LEU A 256 3.46 -7.38 11.69
C LEU A 256 3.00 -8.21 12.90
N PRO A 257 1.67 -8.36 13.09
CA PRO A 257 1.15 -9.19 14.18
C PRO A 257 1.50 -10.67 13.97
N GLU A 258 1.58 -11.41 15.09
CA GLU A 258 1.96 -12.83 15.08
C GLU A 258 1.10 -13.68 14.14
N ASP A 259 -0.19 -13.36 14.01
CA ASP A 259 -1.12 -14.08 13.12
C ASP A 259 -0.70 -14.06 11.65
N VAL A 260 -0.03 -13.00 11.19
CA VAL A 260 0.49 -12.89 9.82
C VAL A 260 1.60 -13.90 9.55
N HIS A 261 2.34 -14.34 10.57
CA HIS A 261 3.39 -15.34 10.40
C HIS A 261 2.85 -16.79 10.22
N ASN A 262 1.56 -17.02 10.49
CA ASN A 262 0.90 -18.32 10.37
C ASN A 262 0.26 -18.52 8.97
N VAL A 263 1.04 -18.36 7.91
CA VAL A 263 0.60 -18.54 6.51
C VAL A 263 1.30 -19.77 5.92
N TYR A 264 0.52 -20.63 5.25
CA TYR A 264 1.00 -21.92 4.79
C TYR A 264 1.22 -22.02 3.29
N GLY A 265 0.58 -21.16 2.49
CA GLY A 265 0.68 -21.19 1.03
C GLY A 265 0.34 -19.84 0.39
N LEU A 266 0.39 -19.81 -0.93
CA LEU A 266 0.07 -18.61 -1.72
C LEU A 266 -1.44 -18.53 -1.96
N LEU A 267 -2.00 -17.33 -1.89
CA LEU A 267 -3.40 -17.05 -2.17
C LEU A 267 -3.54 -16.40 -3.56
N GLY A 268 -4.35 -17.01 -4.43
CA GLY A 268 -4.70 -16.42 -5.73
C GLY A 268 -3.54 -16.22 -6.68
N VAL A 269 -2.56 -17.09 -6.61
CA VAL A 269 -1.36 -17.05 -7.46
C VAL A 269 -1.45 -18.13 -8.52
N ASP A 270 -1.36 -17.71 -9.80
CA ASP A 270 -1.35 -18.64 -10.91
C ASP A 270 -0.12 -19.57 -10.86
N PRO A 271 -0.20 -20.81 -11.34
CA PRO A 271 0.94 -21.72 -11.39
C PRO A 271 2.09 -21.12 -12.23
N GLU A 272 3.33 -21.52 -11.91
CA GLU A 272 4.47 -21.16 -12.76
C GLU A 272 4.20 -21.61 -14.21
N PRO A 273 4.52 -20.77 -15.22
CA PRO A 273 4.46 -21.20 -16.60
C PRO A 273 5.38 -22.41 -16.78
N THR A 274 4.80 -23.53 -17.16
CA THR A 274 5.57 -24.74 -17.48
C THR A 274 6.49 -24.41 -18.66
N THR A 275 7.79 -24.30 -18.42
CA THR A 275 8.82 -24.25 -19.45
C THR A 275 8.81 -25.60 -20.15
N THR A 276 8.02 -25.72 -21.21
CA THR A 276 8.17 -26.81 -22.16
C THR A 276 9.47 -26.52 -22.89
N GLU A 277 10.57 -27.15 -22.46
CA GLU A 277 11.79 -27.20 -23.25
C GLU A 277 11.43 -27.80 -24.60
N ALA A 278 11.35 -26.95 -25.61
CA ALA A 278 11.33 -27.39 -26.98
C ALA A 278 12.73 -27.94 -27.28
N THR A 279 12.90 -29.24 -27.03
CA THR A 279 14.00 -30.03 -27.55
C THR A 279 13.85 -30.08 -29.08
N THR A 280 14.24 -29.02 -29.76
CA THR A 280 14.52 -29.10 -31.19
C THR A 280 15.83 -29.89 -31.38
N ASN A 281 15.69 -31.22 -31.51
CA ASN A 281 16.70 -32.06 -32.08
C ASN A 281 16.94 -31.61 -33.56
N LYS A 282 17.85 -30.65 -33.76
CA LYS A 282 18.44 -30.41 -35.05
C LYS A 282 19.46 -31.55 -35.28
N SER A 283 19.00 -32.60 -35.95
CA SER A 283 19.90 -33.58 -36.58
C SER A 283 20.80 -32.87 -37.60
N VAL A 284 22.07 -32.78 -37.29
CA VAL A 284 23.10 -32.33 -38.22
C VAL A 284 23.25 -33.42 -39.30
N PRO A 285 23.07 -33.12 -40.61
CA PRO A 285 23.34 -34.10 -41.65
C PRO A 285 24.84 -34.35 -41.78
N PRO A 286 25.29 -35.61 -42.12
CA PRO A 286 26.69 -35.93 -42.21
C PRO A 286 27.36 -35.23 -43.41
N LEU A 287 28.55 -34.68 -43.17
CA LEU A 287 29.42 -34.11 -44.19
C LEU A 287 29.75 -35.20 -45.24
N GLN A 288 29.31 -35.02 -46.49
CA GLN A 288 29.82 -35.78 -47.63
C GLN A 288 31.16 -35.20 -48.08
N LEU A 289 32.22 -35.92 -47.83
CA LEU A 289 33.54 -35.70 -48.53
C LEU A 289 33.37 -36.11 -49.97
N ARG A 290 33.63 -35.20 -50.89
CA ARG A 290 33.81 -35.49 -52.30
C ARG A 290 35.32 -35.60 -52.60
N PRO A 291 35.70 -36.45 -53.62
CA PRO A 291 37.05 -36.86 -53.91
C PRO A 291 37.91 -35.76 -54.50
#